data_ec2ceef0c2d63a52f8398754edb17e5a
#
_entry.id   ec2ceef0c2d63a52f8398754edb17e5a
#
_cell.length_a   1.000
_cell.length_b   1.000
_cell.length_c   1.000
_cell.angle_alpha   90.00
_cell.angle_beta   90.00
_cell.angle_gamma   90.00
#
_symmetry.space_group_name_H-M   'P 1'
#
loop_
_entity.id
_entity.type
_entity.pdbx_description
1 polymer ?
#
loop_
_entity_poly.entity_id
_entity_poly.type
_entity_poly.pdbx_seq_one_letter_code
_entity_poly.pdbx_strand_id
1 'polypeptide(L)'
;AEGGHFGDFNHDGEGDVVVGPYWYAGPDFKKRHTIYPDKVPAKDSFEIIKDGQKVKVPGFKGELSGTNGYSGNFLTYTYDFNSDGWKDVLVFGWPGKETVWYENPKNKPGLWKAHVIFKVTDGESPSLKDVTGDGKPELLAFQGGHLGYGEADWSDPSREWKFVPISPKGKYQRYTHGYGAGDVNGDDRADILEKDGWWEQPAKITDQPWRFHKVPFSLLRGGAQMYTYDVNGNGRNDVITSWDGHGYGLAWYENQGKKKDGSVKFKEHVIINSKPEQSPYGVK
;
A
#
# COMPACT_ATOMS: atom_id res chain seq x y z
N ALA A 1 -4.54 2.41 -12.92
CA ALA A 1 -4.11 2.66 -11.55
C ALA A 1 -5.09 2.02 -10.59
N GLU A 2 -4.59 1.31 -9.61
CA GLU A 2 -5.42 0.66 -8.58
C GLU A 2 -5.48 1.47 -7.30
N GLY A 3 -4.55 2.39 -7.11
CA GLY A 3 -4.51 3.32 -6.00
C GLY A 3 -4.53 4.77 -6.44
N GLY A 4 -5.24 5.60 -5.69
CA GLY A 4 -5.19 7.05 -5.78
C GLY A 4 -4.85 7.62 -4.42
N HIS A 5 -4.35 8.85 -4.39
CA HIS A 5 -4.05 9.56 -3.15
C HIS A 5 -4.40 11.05 -3.33
N PHE A 6 -4.21 11.84 -2.31
CA PHE A 6 -4.53 13.27 -2.35
C PHE A 6 -3.45 14.10 -1.67
N GLY A 7 -3.42 15.38 -2.02
CA GLY A 7 -2.53 16.38 -1.46
C GLY A 7 -2.84 17.73 -2.10
N ASP A 8 -2.31 18.80 -1.58
CA ASP A 8 -2.29 20.09 -2.24
C ASP A 8 -0.98 20.18 -3.04
N PHE A 9 -1.06 19.95 -4.36
CA PHE A 9 0.12 19.88 -5.23
C PHE A 9 0.50 21.23 -5.84
N ASN A 10 -0.40 22.21 -5.80
CA ASN A 10 -0.20 23.52 -6.41
C ASN A 10 -0.16 24.67 -5.39
N HIS A 11 -0.35 24.39 -4.11
CA HIS A 11 -0.38 25.32 -2.98
C HIS A 11 -1.48 26.38 -3.13
N ASP A 12 -2.65 25.98 -3.63
CA ASP A 12 -3.82 26.89 -3.67
C ASP A 12 -4.74 26.74 -2.45
N GLY A 13 -4.44 25.80 -1.54
CA GLY A 13 -5.19 25.55 -0.32
C GLY A 13 -6.34 24.56 -0.50
N GLU A 14 -6.60 24.10 -1.72
CA GLU A 14 -7.60 23.09 -2.02
C GLU A 14 -6.95 21.68 -2.11
N GLY A 15 -7.71 20.66 -1.83
CA GLY A 15 -7.22 19.29 -1.95
C GLY A 15 -7.27 18.80 -3.39
N ASP A 16 -6.14 18.34 -3.90
CA ASP A 16 -6.02 17.71 -5.22
C ASP A 16 -6.06 16.19 -5.12
N VAL A 17 -6.34 15.50 -6.21
CA VAL A 17 -6.33 14.04 -6.31
C VAL A 17 -5.28 13.58 -7.31
N VAL A 18 -4.47 12.57 -6.93
CA VAL A 18 -3.54 11.90 -7.85
C VAL A 18 -4.02 10.49 -8.17
N VAL A 19 -4.06 10.14 -9.45
CA VAL A 19 -4.41 8.81 -9.96
C VAL A 19 -3.59 8.50 -11.20
N GLY A 20 -2.82 7.43 -11.18
CA GLY A 20 -1.95 7.09 -12.30
C GLY A 20 -0.92 8.19 -12.58
N PRO A 21 -0.66 8.51 -13.85
CA PRO A 21 0.32 9.52 -14.23
C PRO A 21 -0.20 10.96 -14.12
N TYR A 22 -1.36 11.18 -13.51
CA TYR A 22 -2.02 12.47 -13.47
C TYR A 22 -2.40 12.89 -12.07
N TRP A 23 -2.42 14.20 -11.84
CA TRP A 23 -3.14 14.78 -10.74
C TRP A 23 -4.23 15.75 -11.25
N TYR A 24 -5.26 15.92 -10.47
CA TYR A 24 -6.47 16.68 -10.80
C TYR A 24 -6.67 17.75 -9.74
N ALA A 25 -6.67 19.02 -10.18
CA ALA A 25 -6.78 20.16 -9.30
C ALA A 25 -8.17 20.24 -8.66
N GLY A 26 -8.22 20.39 -7.34
CA GLY A 26 -9.43 20.69 -6.60
C GLY A 26 -9.98 22.08 -6.91
N PRO A 27 -11.19 22.42 -6.41
CA PRO A 27 -12.15 21.50 -5.77
C PRO A 27 -13.02 20.72 -6.77
N ASP A 28 -12.98 21.03 -8.08
CA ASP A 28 -13.88 20.46 -9.09
C ASP A 28 -13.26 19.32 -9.92
N PHE A 29 -11.96 19.08 -9.77
CA PHE A 29 -11.17 18.00 -10.39
C PHE A 29 -11.24 17.95 -11.93
N LYS A 30 -11.60 19.06 -12.58
CA LYS A 30 -11.71 19.12 -14.05
C LYS A 30 -10.36 19.36 -14.73
N LYS A 31 -9.47 20.08 -14.06
CA LYS A 31 -8.16 20.41 -14.59
C LYS A 31 -7.17 19.29 -14.26
N ARG A 32 -6.69 18.62 -15.32
CA ARG A 32 -5.73 17.52 -15.23
C ARG A 32 -4.32 18.00 -15.55
N HIS A 33 -3.35 17.52 -14.77
CA HIS A 33 -1.93 17.75 -14.96
C HIS A 33 -1.18 16.42 -15.08
N THR A 34 -0.12 16.38 -15.88
CA THR A 34 0.69 15.18 -16.10
C THR A 34 1.91 15.21 -15.19
N ILE A 35 2.14 14.13 -14.44
CA ILE A 35 3.31 13.92 -13.58
C ILE A 35 4.44 13.30 -14.39
N TYR A 36 4.16 12.17 -15.04
CA TYR A 36 5.11 11.44 -15.89
C TYR A 36 4.42 11.00 -17.19
N PRO A 37 5.17 10.59 -18.22
CA PRO A 37 4.57 10.20 -19.49
C PRO A 37 3.58 9.06 -19.31
N ASP A 38 2.37 9.22 -19.82
CA ASP A 38 1.43 8.13 -19.93
C ASP A 38 1.91 7.16 -21.02
N LYS A 39 1.99 5.89 -20.69
CA LYS A 39 2.22 4.86 -21.68
C LYS A 39 0.89 4.55 -22.36
N VAL A 40 0.82 4.76 -23.66
CA VAL A 40 -0.34 4.34 -24.45
C VAL A 40 -0.44 2.82 -24.37
N PRO A 41 -1.61 2.26 -24.04
CA PRO A 41 -1.79 0.82 -24.02
C PRO A 41 -1.50 0.24 -25.40
N ALA A 42 -0.93 -0.97 -25.44
CA ALA A 42 -0.64 -1.68 -26.69
C ALA A 42 -1.92 -2.00 -27.52
N LYS A 43 -3.09 -1.78 -26.93
CA LYS A 43 -4.40 -1.96 -27.59
C LYS A 43 -5.27 -0.73 -27.39
N ASP A 44 -5.92 -0.30 -28.45
CA ASP A 44 -6.86 0.83 -28.44
C ASP A 44 -8.17 0.51 -27.70
N SER A 45 -8.37 -0.75 -27.28
CA SER A 45 -9.61 -1.19 -26.64
C SER A 45 -9.41 -2.47 -25.83
N PHE A 46 -10.29 -2.68 -24.84
CA PHE A 46 -10.36 -3.88 -24.00
C PHE A 46 -11.73 -4.54 -24.11
N GLU A 47 -11.77 -5.84 -23.95
CA GLU A 47 -13.03 -6.56 -23.70
C GLU A 47 -13.28 -6.62 -22.18
N ILE A 48 -14.43 -6.14 -21.77
CA ILE A 48 -14.94 -6.30 -20.39
C ILE A 48 -16.22 -7.13 -20.41
N ILE A 49 -16.54 -7.75 -19.31
CA ILE A 49 -17.86 -8.37 -19.10
C ILE A 49 -18.77 -7.32 -18.45
N LYS A 50 -19.82 -6.91 -19.17
CA LYS A 50 -20.87 -6.04 -18.65
C LYS A 50 -22.19 -6.75 -18.84
N ASP A 51 -22.95 -6.92 -17.75
CA ASP A 51 -24.23 -7.62 -17.75
C ASP A 51 -24.18 -9.04 -18.38
N GLY A 52 -23.07 -9.76 -18.13
CA GLY A 52 -22.85 -11.10 -18.68
C GLY A 52 -22.42 -11.15 -20.16
N GLN A 53 -22.30 -10.01 -20.82
CA GLN A 53 -21.89 -9.89 -22.22
C GLN A 53 -20.49 -9.31 -22.35
N LYS A 54 -19.74 -9.80 -23.34
CA LYS A 54 -18.47 -9.19 -23.72
C LYS A 54 -18.71 -7.87 -24.43
N VAL A 55 -18.25 -6.78 -23.84
CA VAL A 55 -18.33 -5.43 -24.40
C VAL A 55 -16.92 -4.91 -24.65
N LYS A 56 -16.69 -4.40 -25.85
CA LYS A 56 -15.44 -3.75 -26.20
C LYS A 56 -15.50 -2.29 -25.75
N VAL A 57 -14.61 -1.91 -24.84
CA VAL A 57 -14.50 -0.53 -24.36
C VAL A 57 -13.21 0.10 -24.89
N PRO A 58 -13.18 1.43 -25.13
CA PRO A 58 -11.98 2.12 -25.54
C PRO A 58 -10.88 1.92 -24.48
N GLY A 59 -9.64 1.72 -24.93
CA GLY A 59 -8.47 1.80 -24.08
C GLY A 59 -8.35 3.20 -23.49
N PHE A 60 -7.79 3.29 -22.29
CA PHE A 60 -7.48 4.61 -21.74
C PHE A 60 -5.97 4.86 -21.77
N LYS A 61 -5.60 6.12 -21.84
CA LYS A 61 -4.20 6.52 -21.81
C LYS A 61 -3.66 6.32 -20.40
N GLY A 62 -2.73 5.40 -20.25
CA GLY A 62 -2.11 5.05 -19.00
C GLY A 62 -1.30 3.78 -19.15
N GLU A 63 -0.54 3.44 -18.13
CA GLU A 63 0.28 2.24 -18.15
C GLU A 63 -0.57 1.00 -17.84
N LEU A 64 -1.07 0.34 -18.90
CA LEU A 64 -1.78 -0.93 -18.80
C LEU A 64 -0.90 -2.06 -19.30
N SER A 65 -0.92 -3.18 -18.59
CA SER A 65 -0.40 -4.42 -19.14
C SER A 65 -1.32 -4.90 -20.27
N GLY A 66 -0.76 -5.15 -21.44
CA GLY A 66 -1.53 -5.61 -22.60
C GLY A 66 -2.19 -6.97 -22.44
N THR A 67 -1.88 -7.71 -21.38
CA THR A 67 -2.35 -9.08 -21.15
C THR A 67 -3.43 -9.21 -20.09
N ASN A 68 -3.46 -8.32 -19.09
CA ASN A 68 -4.38 -8.42 -17.97
C ASN A 68 -5.15 -7.14 -17.63
N GLY A 69 -4.87 -6.05 -18.31
CA GLY A 69 -5.55 -4.77 -18.08
C GLY A 69 -5.07 -3.99 -16.84
N TYR A 70 -4.06 -4.47 -16.12
CA TYR A 70 -3.49 -3.76 -14.98
C TYR A 70 -2.56 -2.62 -15.41
N SER A 71 -2.53 -1.56 -14.62
CA SER A 71 -1.64 -0.42 -14.87
C SER A 71 -0.28 -0.63 -14.21
N GLY A 72 0.76 -0.01 -14.76
CA GLY A 72 2.08 0.03 -14.13
C GLY A 72 2.15 0.88 -12.86
N ASN A 73 1.11 1.68 -12.60
CA ASN A 73 0.88 2.35 -11.33
C ASN A 73 -0.02 1.46 -10.46
N PHE A 74 0.55 0.70 -9.54
CA PHE A 74 -0.21 -0.18 -8.68
C PHE A 74 -0.80 0.59 -7.50
N LEU A 75 0.04 1.25 -6.70
CA LEU A 75 -0.40 2.13 -5.62
C LEU A 75 0.33 3.46 -5.64
N THR A 76 -0.29 4.49 -5.08
CA THR A 76 0.23 5.85 -5.04
C THR A 76 0.17 6.39 -3.61
N TYR A 77 1.22 7.09 -3.21
CA TYR A 77 1.30 7.82 -1.94
C TYR A 77 1.81 9.23 -2.18
N THR A 78 1.52 10.12 -1.25
CA THR A 78 2.00 11.50 -1.29
C THR A 78 2.74 11.84 -0.01
N TYR A 79 3.90 12.44 -0.15
CA TYR A 79 4.72 12.93 0.95
C TYR A 79 5.65 14.03 0.42
N ASP A 80 6.18 14.87 1.27
CA ASP A 80 7.24 15.83 0.92
C ASP A 80 8.59 15.14 1.20
N PHE A 81 9.10 14.40 0.18
CA PHE A 81 10.29 13.57 0.36
C PHE A 81 11.57 14.37 0.52
N ASN A 82 11.67 15.51 -0.16
CA ASN A 82 12.87 16.36 -0.13
C ASN A 82 12.78 17.51 0.89
N SER A 83 11.70 17.56 1.66
CA SER A 83 11.45 18.57 2.70
C SER A 83 11.46 20.01 2.15
N ASP A 84 10.96 20.20 0.94
CA ASP A 84 10.90 21.51 0.28
C ASP A 84 9.57 22.24 0.43
N GLY A 85 8.64 21.63 1.18
CA GLY A 85 7.31 22.13 1.48
C GLY A 85 6.24 21.72 0.47
N TRP A 86 6.60 21.08 -0.65
CA TRP A 86 5.65 20.64 -1.68
C TRP A 86 5.43 19.13 -1.62
N LYS A 87 4.17 18.72 -1.84
CA LYS A 87 3.84 17.29 -1.87
C LYS A 87 4.36 16.66 -3.15
N ASP A 88 5.17 15.62 -2.99
CA ASP A 88 5.64 14.74 -4.05
C ASP A 88 4.71 13.53 -4.19
N VAL A 89 4.91 12.73 -5.23
CA VAL A 89 4.12 11.54 -5.52
C VAL A 89 5.02 10.31 -5.60
N LEU A 90 4.79 9.34 -4.71
CA LEU A 90 5.42 8.03 -4.79
C LEU A 90 4.49 7.06 -5.52
N VAL A 91 5.02 6.38 -6.52
CA VAL A 91 4.34 5.34 -7.29
C VAL A 91 5.00 4.00 -7.00
N PHE A 92 4.25 3.12 -6.40
CA PHE A 92 4.58 1.71 -6.32
C PHE A 92 4.15 1.06 -7.63
N GLY A 93 5.11 0.57 -8.39
CA GLY A 93 4.86 -0.08 -9.68
C GLY A 93 4.17 -1.44 -9.53
N TRP A 94 3.92 -2.10 -10.66
CA TRP A 94 3.46 -3.48 -10.63
C TRP A 94 4.43 -4.34 -9.82
N PRO A 95 3.95 -5.29 -8.98
CA PRO A 95 4.82 -6.16 -8.19
C PRO A 95 5.97 -6.77 -9.01
N GLY A 96 7.19 -6.60 -8.52
CA GLY A 96 8.43 -6.95 -9.23
C GLY A 96 8.95 -5.89 -10.19
N LYS A 97 8.42 -4.69 -10.15
CA LYS A 97 8.89 -3.51 -10.89
C LYS A 97 9.46 -2.45 -9.95
N GLU A 98 9.84 -1.34 -10.53
CA GLU A 98 10.41 -0.20 -9.82
C GLU A 98 9.39 0.47 -8.90
N THR A 99 9.88 1.03 -7.80
CA THR A 99 9.19 2.06 -7.02
C THR A 99 9.89 3.38 -7.22
N VAL A 100 9.11 4.40 -7.57
CA VAL A 100 9.61 5.70 -8.01
C VAL A 100 8.86 6.80 -7.26
N TRP A 101 9.54 7.81 -6.76
CA TRP A 101 8.87 9.03 -6.39
C TRP A 101 9.18 10.15 -7.40
N TYR A 102 8.23 11.02 -7.57
CA TYR A 102 8.25 12.11 -8.54
C TYR A 102 8.24 13.43 -7.78
N GLU A 103 9.30 14.23 -7.98
CA GLU A 103 9.52 15.51 -7.33
C GLU A 103 8.61 16.57 -7.93
N ASN A 104 7.85 17.24 -7.09
CA ASN A 104 6.94 18.31 -7.49
C ASN A 104 7.72 19.50 -8.08
N PRO A 105 7.44 19.93 -9.30
CA PRO A 105 8.17 21.03 -9.94
C PRO A 105 7.79 22.42 -9.40
N LYS A 106 6.97 22.53 -8.35
CA LYS A 106 6.57 23.81 -7.73
C LYS A 106 5.89 24.75 -8.73
N ASN A 107 4.84 24.24 -9.37
CA ASN A 107 4.10 24.94 -10.42
C ASN A 107 4.90 25.29 -11.68
N LYS A 108 6.15 24.81 -11.82
CA LYS A 108 6.89 24.97 -13.08
C LYS A 108 6.32 24.03 -14.15
N PRO A 109 6.27 24.45 -15.41
CA PRO A 109 5.78 23.59 -16.47
C PRO A 109 6.76 22.42 -16.74
N GLY A 110 6.21 21.28 -17.13
CA GLY A 110 6.97 20.09 -17.50
C GLY A 110 6.56 18.86 -16.71
N LEU A 111 7.25 17.75 -16.97
CA LEU A 111 7.10 16.53 -16.23
C LEU A 111 7.88 16.62 -14.90
N TRP A 112 7.41 15.86 -13.92
CA TRP A 112 8.06 15.80 -12.64
C TRP A 112 9.35 14.96 -12.72
N LYS A 113 10.35 15.31 -11.96
CA LYS A 113 11.62 14.58 -11.95
C LYS A 113 11.45 13.27 -11.21
N ALA A 114 11.85 12.17 -11.85
CA ALA A 114 11.74 10.83 -11.32
C ALA A 114 12.98 10.44 -10.48
N HIS A 115 12.74 9.80 -9.34
CA HIS A 115 13.76 9.23 -8.47
C HIS A 115 13.41 7.76 -8.19
N VAL A 116 14.20 6.84 -8.75
CA VAL A 116 14.00 5.39 -8.54
C VAL A 116 14.60 5.01 -7.18
N ILE A 117 13.74 4.64 -6.23
CA ILE A 117 14.15 4.27 -4.88
C ILE A 117 14.33 2.76 -4.70
N PHE A 118 13.64 1.96 -5.49
CA PHE A 118 13.86 0.52 -5.60
C PHE A 118 13.73 0.09 -7.06
N LYS A 119 14.66 -0.74 -7.54
CA LYS A 119 14.60 -1.34 -8.87
C LYS A 119 13.60 -2.48 -8.96
N VAL A 120 13.36 -3.14 -7.83
CA VAL A 120 12.40 -4.23 -7.71
C VAL A 120 11.76 -4.17 -6.34
N THR A 121 10.44 -4.13 -6.32
CA THR A 121 9.64 -4.20 -5.09
C THR A 121 8.53 -5.22 -5.30
N ASP A 122 8.36 -6.12 -4.34
CA ASP A 122 7.33 -7.16 -4.38
C ASP A 122 6.20 -6.83 -3.39
N GLY A 123 5.05 -7.51 -3.55
CA GLY A 123 3.87 -7.39 -2.71
C GLY A 123 2.73 -6.60 -3.35
N GLU A 124 1.51 -6.94 -2.97
CA GLU A 124 0.29 -6.30 -3.51
C GLU A 124 -0.40 -5.38 -2.50
N SER A 125 0.18 -5.19 -1.32
CA SER A 125 -0.37 -4.32 -0.27
C SER A 125 0.69 -3.37 0.33
N PRO A 126 1.57 -2.76 -0.50
CA PRO A 126 2.58 -1.86 0.05
C PRO A 126 1.92 -0.72 0.82
N SER A 127 2.62 -0.20 1.81
CA SER A 127 2.16 0.98 2.55
C SER A 127 3.33 1.88 2.91
N LEU A 128 3.05 3.18 2.95
CA LEU A 128 3.99 4.19 3.41
C LEU A 128 3.60 4.56 4.84
N LYS A 129 4.44 4.22 5.81
CA LYS A 129 4.17 4.35 7.26
C LYS A 129 5.44 4.67 8.01
N ASP A 130 5.35 5.50 9.02
CA ASP A 130 6.41 5.65 10.01
C ASP A 130 6.49 4.34 10.83
N VAL A 131 7.44 3.49 10.46
CA VAL A 131 7.72 2.21 11.13
C VAL A 131 8.78 2.40 12.20
N THR A 132 9.75 3.30 11.96
CA THR A 132 10.88 3.49 12.87
C THR A 132 10.57 4.40 14.06
N GLY A 133 9.47 5.17 13.98
CA GLY A 133 9.06 6.12 15.01
C GLY A 133 9.85 7.43 14.99
N ASP A 134 10.51 7.74 13.86
CA ASP A 134 11.30 8.97 13.70
C ASP A 134 10.51 10.15 13.10
N GLY A 135 9.21 9.94 12.83
CA GLY A 135 8.31 10.91 12.22
C GLY A 135 8.40 10.96 10.70
N LYS A 136 9.16 10.07 10.07
CA LYS A 136 9.29 9.97 8.62
C LYS A 136 8.81 8.59 8.13
N PRO A 137 8.25 8.50 6.93
CA PRO A 137 7.67 7.24 6.51
C PRO A 137 8.69 6.32 5.85
N GLU A 138 8.61 5.04 6.16
CA GLU A 138 9.21 3.92 5.44
C GLU A 138 8.22 3.28 4.48
N LEU A 139 8.74 2.66 3.43
CA LEU A 139 7.95 1.85 2.50
C LEU A 139 7.93 0.39 2.97
N LEU A 140 6.80 -0.04 3.52
CA LEU A 140 6.58 -1.44 3.87
C LEU A 140 6.35 -2.28 2.60
N ALA A 141 7.16 -3.33 2.40
CA ALA A 141 7.14 -4.14 1.19
C ALA A 141 7.80 -5.51 1.38
N PHE A 142 7.82 -6.30 0.31
CA PHE A 142 8.64 -7.52 0.22
C PHE A 142 9.80 -7.33 -0.74
N GLN A 143 10.93 -7.94 -0.42
CA GLN A 143 12.08 -7.99 -1.31
C GLN A 143 12.90 -9.26 -1.09
N GLY A 144 13.27 -9.95 -2.16
CA GLY A 144 14.15 -11.13 -2.09
C GLY A 144 13.64 -12.29 -1.22
N GLY A 145 12.33 -12.36 -0.97
CA GLY A 145 11.70 -13.37 -0.12
C GLY A 145 11.65 -12.99 1.37
N HIS A 146 11.88 -11.74 1.69
CA HIS A 146 11.74 -11.17 3.04
C HIS A 146 10.60 -10.17 3.10
N LEU A 147 9.90 -10.11 4.23
CA LEU A 147 9.10 -8.97 4.63
C LEU A 147 10.01 -7.96 5.31
N GLY A 148 9.83 -6.68 5.03
CA GLY A 148 10.62 -5.63 5.59
C GLY A 148 10.13 -4.25 5.18
N TYR A 149 10.98 -3.27 5.37
CA TYR A 149 10.69 -1.89 5.00
C TYR A 149 11.88 -1.25 4.29
N GLY A 150 11.58 -0.28 3.45
CA GLY A 150 12.55 0.57 2.77
C GLY A 150 12.78 1.85 3.53
N GLU A 151 14.02 2.11 3.91
CA GLU A 151 14.49 3.25 4.69
C GLU A 151 15.24 4.23 3.78
N ALA A 152 14.81 5.49 3.76
CA ALA A 152 15.48 6.56 3.03
C ALA A 152 16.70 7.10 3.79
N ASP A 153 17.74 7.48 3.07
CA ASP A 153 18.69 8.46 3.60
C ASP A 153 18.05 9.86 3.43
N TRP A 154 17.47 10.39 4.49
CA TRP A 154 16.77 11.66 4.46
C TRP A 154 17.67 12.88 4.23
N SER A 155 18.99 12.72 4.18
CA SER A 155 19.90 13.75 3.68
C SER A 155 19.91 13.85 2.15
N ASP A 156 19.55 12.76 1.46
CA ASP A 156 19.35 12.68 0.01
C ASP A 156 18.37 11.54 -0.35
N PRO A 157 17.06 11.75 -0.18
CA PRO A 157 16.04 10.71 -0.40
C PRO A 157 15.85 10.36 -1.88
N SER A 158 16.55 11.04 -2.78
CA SER A 158 16.53 10.75 -4.21
C SER A 158 17.34 9.51 -4.59
N ARG A 159 18.18 9.01 -3.69
CA ARG A 159 18.95 7.79 -3.88
C ARG A 159 18.13 6.54 -3.69
N GLU A 160 18.67 5.40 -4.11
CA GLU A 160 18.10 4.08 -3.81
C GLU A 160 18.01 3.88 -2.28
N TRP A 161 16.81 3.54 -1.80
CA TRP A 161 16.55 3.32 -0.39
C TRP A 161 17.10 1.96 0.06
N LYS A 162 17.47 1.86 1.32
CA LYS A 162 17.96 0.63 1.91
C LYS A 162 16.77 -0.25 2.33
N PHE A 163 16.68 -1.47 1.82
CA PHE A 163 15.72 -2.44 2.33
C PHE A 163 16.24 -3.06 3.63
N VAL A 164 15.41 -3.02 4.67
CA VAL A 164 15.68 -3.60 6.00
C VAL A 164 14.74 -4.80 6.19
N PRO A 165 15.24 -6.05 6.08
CA PRO A 165 14.42 -7.22 6.31
C PRO A 165 14.11 -7.37 7.80
N ILE A 166 12.86 -7.65 8.15
CA ILE A 166 12.45 -7.96 9.53
C ILE A 166 12.18 -9.45 9.73
N SER A 167 11.89 -10.16 8.66
CA SER A 167 11.63 -11.60 8.67
C SER A 167 12.83 -12.40 8.18
N PRO A 168 12.95 -13.69 8.54
CA PRO A 168 13.79 -14.62 7.79
C PRO A 168 13.35 -14.69 6.34
N LYS A 169 14.25 -15.11 5.44
CA LYS A 169 13.87 -15.46 4.07
C LYS A 169 12.83 -16.59 4.12
N GLY A 170 11.68 -16.35 3.53
CA GLY A 170 10.55 -17.25 3.67
C GLY A 170 9.72 -17.41 2.41
N LYS A 171 8.44 -17.65 2.62
CA LYS A 171 7.42 -17.89 1.60
C LYS A 171 6.96 -16.63 0.85
N TYR A 172 7.46 -15.46 1.21
CA TYR A 172 7.06 -14.20 0.61
C TYR A 172 7.47 -14.13 -0.85
N GLN A 173 6.52 -13.81 -1.67
CA GLN A 173 6.68 -13.77 -3.11
C GLN A 173 6.11 -12.47 -3.68
N ARG A 174 6.34 -12.28 -4.97
CA ARG A 174 5.93 -11.08 -5.72
C ARG A 174 4.48 -10.65 -5.49
N TYR A 175 3.55 -11.60 -5.40
CA TYR A 175 2.11 -11.36 -5.27
C TYR A 175 1.58 -11.70 -3.87
N THR A 176 2.40 -11.50 -2.84
CA THR A 176 1.95 -11.70 -1.46
C THR A 176 1.00 -10.57 -1.06
N HIS A 177 -0.12 -10.96 -0.46
CA HIS A 177 -1.18 -10.09 0.02
C HIS A 177 -1.21 -9.99 1.55
N GLY A 178 -1.95 -8.97 2.05
CA GLY A 178 -2.36 -8.86 3.44
C GLY A 178 -1.21 -8.56 4.38
N TYR A 179 -0.74 -7.32 4.38
CA TYR A 179 0.22 -6.82 5.34
C TYR A 179 -0.03 -5.34 5.66
N GLY A 180 0.53 -4.90 6.76
CA GLY A 180 0.38 -3.53 7.26
C GLY A 180 1.28 -3.28 8.47
N ALA A 181 1.15 -2.10 9.07
CA ALA A 181 1.92 -1.74 10.26
C ALA A 181 1.08 -0.97 11.28
N GLY A 182 1.39 -1.16 12.56
CA GLY A 182 0.87 -0.39 13.67
C GLY A 182 1.13 -1.09 15.00
N ASP A 183 1.00 -0.38 16.10
CA ASP A 183 1.22 -0.90 17.43
C ASP A 183 0.12 -1.92 17.80
N VAL A 184 0.50 -3.18 17.88
CA VAL A 184 -0.41 -4.31 18.22
C VAL A 184 -0.40 -4.60 19.70
N ASN A 185 0.73 -4.42 20.36
CA ASN A 185 0.94 -4.86 21.71
C ASN A 185 0.83 -3.75 22.79
N GLY A 186 0.65 -2.49 22.37
CA GLY A 186 0.51 -1.33 23.25
C GLY A 186 1.84 -0.88 23.86
N ASP A 187 2.91 -0.91 23.06
CA ASP A 187 4.24 -0.48 23.51
C ASP A 187 4.77 0.75 22.75
N ASP A 188 3.87 1.41 21.99
CA ASP A 188 4.11 2.62 21.19
C ASP A 188 5.11 2.43 20.03
N ARG A 189 5.41 1.17 19.64
CA ARG A 189 6.22 0.84 18.47
C ARG A 189 5.35 0.21 17.37
N ALA A 190 5.68 0.51 16.12
CA ALA A 190 4.92 -0.04 15.00
C ALA A 190 5.35 -1.48 14.69
N ASP A 191 4.51 -2.44 15.07
CA ASP A 191 4.62 -3.84 14.66
C ASP A 191 4.23 -4.00 13.18
N ILE A 192 4.69 -5.08 12.55
CA ILE A 192 4.31 -5.37 11.16
C ILE A 192 3.38 -6.57 11.12
N LEU A 193 2.21 -6.36 10.52
CA LEU A 193 1.14 -7.33 10.37
C LEU A 193 1.32 -8.15 9.09
N GLU A 194 1.00 -9.44 9.14
CA GLU A 194 0.75 -10.31 8.00
C GLU A 194 -0.44 -11.23 8.25
N LYS A 195 -0.96 -11.89 7.23
CA LYS A 195 -2.15 -12.75 7.34
C LYS A 195 -2.05 -13.88 8.37
N ASP A 196 -0.84 -14.38 8.63
CA ASP A 196 -0.57 -15.49 9.57
C ASP A 196 -0.19 -15.03 10.97
N GLY A 197 -0.06 -13.69 11.18
CA GLY A 197 0.33 -13.12 12.46
C GLY A 197 0.94 -11.73 12.38
N TRP A 198 1.85 -11.45 13.30
CA TRP A 198 2.51 -10.15 13.34
C TRP A 198 3.94 -10.27 13.88
N TRP A 199 4.77 -9.35 13.44
CA TRP A 199 6.18 -9.22 13.80
C TRP A 199 6.31 -8.09 14.81
N GLU A 200 6.68 -8.45 16.05
CA GLU A 200 6.89 -7.50 17.14
C GLU A 200 8.16 -6.66 16.87
N GLN A 201 8.02 -5.34 16.86
CA GLN A 201 9.17 -4.47 16.77
C GLN A 201 10.00 -4.55 18.05
N PRO A 202 11.29 -4.92 17.99
CA PRO A 202 12.13 -4.97 19.15
C PRO A 202 12.45 -3.57 19.68
N ALA A 203 12.74 -3.45 20.97
CA ALA A 203 13.15 -2.18 21.59
C ALA A 203 14.38 -1.56 20.90
N LYS A 204 15.25 -2.39 20.34
CA LYS A 204 16.33 -1.97 19.45
C LYS A 204 16.00 -2.45 18.04
N ILE A 205 15.54 -1.54 17.21
CA ILE A 205 15.00 -1.83 15.87
C ILE A 205 15.97 -2.61 14.95
N THR A 206 17.27 -2.54 15.22
CA THR A 206 18.30 -3.27 14.47
C THR A 206 18.41 -4.74 14.84
N ASP A 207 17.72 -5.20 15.90
CA ASP A 207 17.75 -6.61 16.32
C ASP A 207 16.89 -7.43 15.36
N GLN A 208 17.53 -8.31 14.61
CA GLN A 208 16.94 -9.07 13.50
C GLN A 208 17.16 -10.58 13.68
N PRO A 209 16.24 -11.45 13.25
CA PRO A 209 14.88 -11.11 12.79
C PRO A 209 13.99 -10.67 13.94
N TRP A 210 12.91 -9.93 13.65
CA TRP A 210 11.91 -9.59 14.65
C TRP A 210 11.20 -10.85 15.17
N ARG A 211 10.58 -10.76 16.34
CA ARG A 211 9.83 -11.87 16.93
C ARG A 211 8.47 -12.02 16.25
N PHE A 212 8.20 -13.21 15.71
CA PHE A 212 6.91 -13.52 15.10
C PHE A 212 5.91 -14.07 16.12
N HIS A 213 4.72 -13.48 16.13
CA HIS A 213 3.56 -13.95 16.90
C HIS A 213 2.52 -14.53 15.96
N LYS A 214 2.31 -15.84 16.05
CA LYS A 214 1.37 -16.53 15.17
C LYS A 214 -0.07 -16.25 15.59
N VAL A 215 -0.84 -15.61 14.71
CA VAL A 215 -2.28 -15.35 14.83
C VAL A 215 -2.87 -15.46 13.43
N PRO A 216 -3.76 -16.41 13.13
CA PRO A 216 -4.31 -16.56 11.79
C PRO A 216 -5.38 -15.48 11.53
N PHE A 217 -4.99 -14.28 11.14
CA PHE A 217 -5.88 -13.20 10.74
C PHE A 217 -6.59 -13.51 9.41
N SER A 218 -6.06 -14.43 8.61
CA SER A 218 -6.75 -15.01 7.47
C SER A 218 -6.31 -16.44 7.23
N LEU A 219 -7.27 -17.33 7.02
CA LEU A 219 -7.03 -18.71 6.59
C LEU A 219 -6.92 -18.83 5.06
N LEU A 220 -7.19 -17.74 4.33
CA LEU A 220 -7.13 -17.66 2.88
C LEU A 220 -5.80 -17.04 2.43
N ARG A 221 -5.77 -16.44 1.23
CA ARG A 221 -4.54 -15.87 0.65
C ARG A 221 -4.04 -14.60 1.33
N GLY A 222 -4.84 -13.97 2.17
CA GLY A 222 -4.64 -12.65 2.72
C GLY A 222 -5.44 -11.61 1.93
N GLY A 223 -5.87 -10.58 2.61
CA GLY A 223 -6.63 -9.49 2.05
C GLY A 223 -5.74 -8.46 1.31
N ALA A 224 -6.26 -7.26 1.14
CA ALA A 224 -5.47 -6.15 0.62
C ALA A 224 -4.50 -5.63 1.70
N GLN A 225 -4.82 -4.55 2.35
CA GLN A 225 -4.02 -4.00 3.44
C GLN A 225 -4.56 -4.45 4.80
N MET A 226 -3.69 -4.40 5.82
CA MET A 226 -4.05 -4.63 7.21
C MET A 226 -3.85 -3.35 8.01
N TYR A 227 -4.76 -3.09 8.95
CA TYR A 227 -4.75 -1.87 9.74
C TYR A 227 -4.85 -2.20 11.23
N THR A 228 -4.28 -1.33 12.05
CA THR A 228 -4.54 -1.28 13.49
C THR A 228 -5.40 -0.06 13.82
N TYR A 229 -6.41 -0.26 14.65
CA TYR A 229 -7.29 0.79 15.14
C TYR A 229 -8.06 0.30 16.36
N ASP A 230 -8.30 1.15 17.34
CA ASP A 230 -9.16 0.84 18.47
C ASP A 230 -10.64 0.95 18.04
N VAL A 231 -11.21 -0.17 17.55
CA VAL A 231 -12.56 -0.21 16.96
C VAL A 231 -13.65 -0.04 18.02
N ASN A 232 -13.41 -0.55 19.23
CA ASN A 232 -14.41 -0.58 20.29
C ASN A 232 -14.19 0.43 21.40
N GLY A 233 -13.16 1.27 21.33
CA GLY A 233 -12.85 2.33 22.29
C GLY A 233 -12.29 1.80 23.63
N ASN A 234 -11.64 0.64 23.61
CA ASN A 234 -11.12 0.00 24.84
C ASN A 234 -9.65 0.38 25.17
N GLY A 235 -9.06 1.28 24.37
CA GLY A 235 -7.69 1.76 24.53
C GLY A 235 -6.62 0.82 23.98
N ARG A 236 -6.99 -0.21 23.23
CA ARG A 236 -6.07 -1.15 22.58
C ARG A 236 -6.36 -1.21 21.09
N ASN A 237 -5.31 -1.20 20.28
CA ASN A 237 -5.48 -1.38 18.85
C ASN A 237 -5.92 -2.81 18.52
N ASP A 238 -6.99 -2.89 17.74
CA ASP A 238 -7.49 -4.10 17.10
C ASP A 238 -6.85 -4.25 15.71
N VAL A 239 -7.00 -5.40 15.08
CA VAL A 239 -6.54 -5.63 13.71
C VAL A 239 -7.74 -5.73 12.76
N ILE A 240 -7.73 -4.97 11.68
CA ILE A 240 -8.77 -4.98 10.65
C ILE A 240 -8.16 -5.51 9.36
N THR A 241 -8.80 -6.51 8.74
CA THR A 241 -8.34 -7.05 7.46
C THR A 241 -9.48 -7.73 6.68
N SER A 242 -9.36 -7.73 5.35
CA SER A 242 -10.10 -8.66 4.51
C SER A 242 -9.37 -10.01 4.47
N TRP A 243 -10.10 -11.11 4.18
CA TRP A 243 -9.50 -12.44 4.21
C TRP A 243 -8.84 -12.85 2.90
N ASP A 244 -9.33 -12.33 1.78
CA ASP A 244 -8.81 -12.67 0.45
C ASP A 244 -8.88 -11.47 -0.49
N GLY A 245 -7.74 -11.04 -1.01
CA GLY A 245 -7.63 -9.93 -1.98
C GLY A 245 -8.31 -10.20 -3.32
N HIS A 246 -8.57 -11.47 -3.66
CA HIS A 246 -9.28 -11.90 -4.86
C HIS A 246 -10.61 -12.60 -4.55
N GLY A 247 -11.08 -12.49 -3.33
CA GLY A 247 -12.26 -13.15 -2.84
C GLY A 247 -13.17 -12.23 -2.05
N TYR A 248 -13.56 -12.70 -0.88
CA TYR A 248 -14.46 -11.97 0.02
C TYR A 248 -14.09 -12.26 1.47
N GLY A 249 -14.74 -11.55 2.37
CA GLY A 249 -14.55 -11.62 3.80
C GLY A 249 -13.89 -10.38 4.34
N LEU A 250 -14.47 -9.85 5.40
CA LEU A 250 -13.96 -8.72 6.15
C LEU A 250 -14.19 -8.99 7.62
N ALA A 251 -13.15 -8.84 8.41
CA ALA A 251 -13.21 -9.03 9.85
C ALA A 251 -12.35 -8.00 10.58
N TRP A 252 -12.65 -7.82 11.84
CA TRP A 252 -11.73 -7.21 12.77
C TRP A 252 -11.48 -8.17 13.95
N TYR A 253 -10.28 -8.08 14.50
CA TYR A 253 -9.79 -8.95 15.56
C TYR A 253 -9.59 -8.09 16.79
N GLU A 254 -10.53 -8.22 17.74
CA GLU A 254 -10.53 -7.50 19.00
C GLU A 254 -9.32 -7.90 19.85
N ASN A 255 -8.52 -6.95 20.20
CA ASN A 255 -7.41 -7.10 21.11
C ASN A 255 -7.91 -7.18 22.57
N GLN A 256 -7.95 -8.37 23.11
CA GLN A 256 -8.38 -8.63 24.49
C GLN A 256 -7.26 -8.48 25.53
N GLY A 257 -6.12 -7.91 25.15
CA GLY A 257 -4.97 -7.67 26.00
C GLY A 257 -3.97 -8.81 26.05
N LYS A 258 -2.89 -8.59 26.79
CA LYS A 258 -1.76 -9.54 26.91
C LYS A 258 -2.13 -10.72 27.83
N LYS A 259 -1.75 -11.91 27.41
CA LYS A 259 -1.76 -13.13 28.23
C LYS A 259 -0.57 -13.13 29.20
N LYS A 260 -0.56 -14.10 30.12
CA LYS A 260 0.54 -14.26 31.09
C LYS A 260 1.91 -14.53 30.44
N ASP A 261 1.92 -15.09 29.23
CA ASP A 261 3.13 -15.35 28.44
C ASP A 261 3.56 -14.17 27.57
N GLY A 262 2.88 -13.01 27.70
CA GLY A 262 3.14 -11.79 26.93
C GLY A 262 2.52 -11.75 25.53
N SER A 263 1.95 -12.86 25.03
CA SER A 263 1.24 -12.85 23.75
C SER A 263 -0.08 -12.09 23.85
N VAL A 264 -0.51 -11.48 22.75
CA VAL A 264 -1.81 -10.80 22.65
C VAL A 264 -2.90 -11.83 22.37
N LYS A 265 -4.04 -11.70 23.04
CA LYS A 265 -5.23 -12.49 22.78
C LYS A 265 -6.16 -11.74 21.86
N PHE A 266 -6.60 -12.38 20.79
CA PHE A 266 -7.57 -11.81 19.84
C PHE A 266 -8.89 -12.59 19.88
N LYS A 267 -9.98 -11.85 19.59
CA LYS A 267 -11.30 -12.39 19.31
C LYS A 267 -11.77 -11.90 17.96
N GLU A 268 -12.07 -12.81 17.05
CA GLU A 268 -12.56 -12.48 15.72
C GLU A 268 -14.00 -11.98 15.77
N HIS A 269 -14.24 -10.90 15.02
CA HIS A 269 -15.56 -10.36 14.73
C HIS A 269 -15.71 -10.24 13.22
N VAL A 270 -16.56 -11.08 12.67
CA VAL A 270 -16.83 -11.12 11.22
C VAL A 270 -17.80 -10.01 10.85
N ILE A 271 -17.42 -9.18 9.90
CA ILE A 271 -18.26 -8.10 9.35
C ILE A 271 -19.00 -8.59 8.12
N ILE A 272 -18.26 -9.23 7.18
CA ILE A 272 -18.81 -9.79 5.94
C ILE A 272 -18.18 -11.16 5.71
N ASN A 273 -18.99 -12.22 5.56
CA ASN A 273 -18.51 -13.57 5.25
C ASN A 273 -19.23 -14.24 4.08
N SER A 274 -20.20 -13.58 3.47
CA SER A 274 -20.95 -14.10 2.33
C SER A 274 -20.38 -13.59 1.02
N LYS A 275 -20.33 -14.47 0.02
CA LYS A 275 -20.21 -14.03 -1.37
C LYS A 275 -21.36 -13.05 -1.63
N PRO A 276 -21.07 -11.87 -2.19
CA PRO A 276 -22.15 -11.12 -2.84
C PRO A 276 -22.75 -12.05 -3.90
N GLU A 277 -23.99 -12.44 -3.77
CA GLU A 277 -24.66 -13.35 -4.71
C GLU A 277 -24.62 -12.81 -6.14
N GLN A 278 -24.46 -11.52 -6.29
CA GLN A 278 -24.09 -10.85 -7.54
C GLN A 278 -23.44 -9.53 -7.19
N SER A 279 -22.17 -9.39 -7.49
CA SER A 279 -21.62 -8.04 -7.60
C SER A 279 -22.38 -7.32 -8.72
N PRO A 280 -22.97 -6.13 -8.47
CA PRO A 280 -23.61 -5.36 -9.54
C PRO A 280 -22.65 -4.99 -10.69
N TYR A 281 -21.35 -5.27 -10.51
CA TYR A 281 -20.29 -5.02 -11.48
C TYR A 281 -19.74 -6.29 -12.16
N GLY A 282 -20.37 -7.46 -11.96
CA GLY A 282 -20.02 -8.69 -12.69
C GLY A 282 -18.62 -9.24 -12.46
N VAL A 283 -17.96 -8.84 -11.39
CA VAL A 283 -16.66 -9.40 -11.00
C VAL A 283 -16.91 -10.74 -10.30
N LYS A 284 -16.67 -11.84 -11.03
CA LYS A 284 -16.57 -13.19 -10.48
C LYS A 284 -15.16 -13.44 -9.99
#